data_6425cf472671aaac87b2a14c81e6ea46
#
_entry.id   6425cf472671aaac87b2a14c81e6ea46
#
_cell.length_a   1.000
_cell.length_b   1.000
_cell.length_c   1.000
_cell.angle_alpha   90.00
_cell.angle_beta   90.00
_cell.angle_gamma   90.00
#
_symmetry.space_group_name_H-M   'P 1'
#
loop_
_entity.id
_entity.type
_entity.pdbx_description
1 polymer ?
#
loop_
_entity_poly.entity_id
_entity_poly.type
_entity_poly.pdbx_seq_one_letter_code
_entity_poly.pdbx_strand_id
1 'polypeptide(L)' 'MSINATLFVQAIVFAILVWFTMKFVWPPIAVALD' A
#
# COMPACT_ATOMS: atom_id res chain seq x y z
N MET A 1 10.60 0.75 24.49
CA MET A 1 10.00 0.81 23.16
C MET A 1 10.67 1.88 22.31
N SER A 2 10.90 1.56 21.05
CA SER A 2 11.53 2.50 20.14
C SER A 2 10.47 3.10 19.22
N ILE A 3 10.29 4.42 19.30
CA ILE A 3 9.37 5.13 18.42
C ILE A 3 9.81 5.01 16.97
N ASN A 4 11.13 5.03 16.73
CA ASN A 4 11.66 4.88 15.39
C ASN A 4 11.34 3.51 14.79
N ALA A 5 11.45 2.45 15.59
CA ALA A 5 11.13 1.12 15.11
C ALA A 5 9.64 1.01 14.78
N THR A 6 8.79 1.59 15.59
CA THR A 6 7.35 1.59 15.36
C THR A 6 7.02 2.34 14.07
N LEU A 7 7.61 3.49 13.87
CA LEU A 7 7.40 4.28 12.65
C LEU A 7 7.88 3.52 11.42
N PHE A 8 9.00 2.83 11.54
CA PHE A 8 9.54 2.05 10.43
C PHE A 8 8.57 0.94 10.02
N VAL A 9 8.05 0.22 10.99
CA VAL A 9 7.08 -0.85 10.73
C VAL A 9 5.80 -0.29 10.09
N GLN A 10 5.32 0.83 10.63
CA GLN A 10 4.13 1.47 10.07
C GLN A 10 4.36 1.90 8.62
N ALA A 11 5.54 2.43 8.32
CA ALA A 11 5.87 2.83 6.96
C ALA A 11 5.86 1.63 6.01
N ILE A 12 6.40 0.50 6.45
CA ILE A 12 6.42 -0.72 5.64
C ILE A 12 5.00 -1.21 5.38
N VAL A 13 4.19 -1.28 6.42
CA VAL A 13 2.81 -1.75 6.30
C VAL A 13 2.03 -0.83 5.36
N PHE A 14 2.20 0.46 5.49
CA PHE A 14 1.54 1.43 4.63
C PHE A 14 1.99 1.27 3.18
N ALA A 15 3.27 1.08 2.97
CA ALA A 15 3.81 0.89 1.61
C ALA A 15 3.22 -0.37 0.97
N ILE A 16 3.13 -1.45 1.73
CA ILE A 16 2.54 -2.69 1.23
C ILE A 16 1.07 -2.48 0.89
N LEU A 17 0.35 -1.77 1.74
CA LEU A 17 -1.07 -1.49 1.52
C LEU A 17 -1.29 -0.67 0.26
N VAL A 18 -0.50 0.38 0.07
CA VAL A 18 -0.58 1.22 -1.13
C VAL A 18 -0.23 0.41 -2.37
N TRP A 19 0.83 -0.39 -2.29
CA TRP A 19 1.24 -1.23 -3.42
C TRP A 19 0.14 -2.23 -3.79
N PHE A 20 -0.46 -2.86 -2.77
CA PHE A 20 -1.55 -3.80 -2.99
C PHE A 20 -2.73 -3.11 -3.66
N THR A 21 -3.10 -1.95 -3.16
CA THR A 21 -4.21 -1.17 -3.71
C THR A 21 -3.95 -0.81 -5.18
N MET A 22 -2.74 -0.36 -5.48
CA MET A 22 -2.38 0.03 -6.84
C MET A 22 -2.35 -1.15 -7.79
N LYS A 23 -2.10 -2.35 -7.27
CA LYS A 23 -1.97 -3.53 -8.11
C LYS A 23 -3.28 -4.29 -8.28
N PHE A 24 -4.15 -4.25 -7.29
CA PHE A 24 -5.36 -5.06 -7.31
C PHE A 24 -6.64 -4.25 -7.45
N VAL A 25 -6.59 -2.95 -7.15
CA VAL A 25 -7.76 -2.08 -7.25
C VAL A 25 -7.77 -1.33 -8.58
N TRP A 26 -6.66 -0.69 -8.91
CA TRP A 26 -6.58 0.16 -10.09
C TRP A 26 -6.61 -0.62 -11.41
N PRO A 27 -5.90 -1.76 -11.57
CA PRO A 27 -5.93 -2.48 -12.83
C PRO A 27 -7.34 -2.87 -13.28
N PRO A 28 -8.21 -3.44 -12.43
CA PRO A 28 -9.58 -3.75 -12.85
C PRO A 28 -10.37 -2.50 -13.23
N ILE A 29 -10.15 -1.40 -12.51
CA ILE A 29 -10.85 -0.14 -12.81
C ILE A 29 -10.40 0.39 -14.18
N ALA A 30 -9.11 0.38 -14.44
CA ALA A 30 -8.56 0.85 -15.71
C ALA A 30 -9.08 0.01 -16.87
N VAL A 31 -9.15 -1.31 -16.70
CA VAL A 31 -9.66 -2.20 -17.73
C VAL A 31 -11.16 -1.95 -17.94
N ALA A 32 -11.89 -1.72 -16.89
CA ALA A 32 -13.32 -1.47 -16.98
C ALA A 32 -13.62 -0.15 -17.72
N LEU A 33 -12.76 0.85 -17.54
CA LEU A 33 -12.92 2.14 -18.20
C LEU A 33 -12.52 2.09 -19.68
N ASP A 34 -11.63 1.19 -20.01
CA ASP A 34 -11.15 1.04 -21.39
C ASP A 34 -12.12 0.17 -22.19
#